data_e7cb14a6f8e139cb183c476cb20a8a08
#
_entry.id   e7cb14a6f8e139cb183c476cb20a8a08
#
_cell.length_a   1.000
_cell.length_b   1.000
_cell.length_c   1.000
_cell.angle_alpha   90.00
_cell.angle_beta   90.00
_cell.angle_gamma   90.00
#
_symmetry.space_group_name_H-M   'P 1'
#
loop_
_entity.id
_entity.type
_entity.pdbx_description
1 polymer ?
#
loop_
_entity_poly.entity_id
_entity_poly.type
_entity_poly.pdbx_seq_one_letter_code
_entity_poly.pdbx_strand_id
1 'polypeptide(L)'
;MTTVGAGPVRRPMLAAFAILVVAVVFAAAAAGAQGGSTATTASLTVGVLPIANTLPLDLGIKKGFFEQQGIEIKKITAQSGNDIMLGLANSNMDVGFAGWVPAMIARTSGIPISAITLSEVESTNQATNWQNIVVKGSSSIRTPADLAGKTIAVNALKGVGEVMIKAALEKSGVDPNSIKLLALPFPAMRAALQSGQVDAIWTPEPFLSQAIQIDGARDLMAPGPVLGDYWPIGGYFVRTDWAAKNPGLAAKFRTAINQSLEYAQNHPDEVRDLLPAASRNIRLPIWTTVVNRVQLAQLAAYTKKYGVITSLPNLAVLVPSAIDGGKILQGTVGNQFITLRQDGKPVTRLRSGKYSIIVTDASPTQGFRLVGPGVAKLTPVKGTGKTTWTLDLKKGTYLYSSPAKPGGKKSFKVV
;
A
#
# COMPACT_ATOMS: atom_id res chain seq x y z
N MET A 1 106.98 7.65 -18.59
CA MET A 1 107.01 8.18 -17.23
C MET A 1 105.54 8.30 -16.77
N THR A 2 105.13 7.36 -15.97
CA THR A 2 104.55 7.52 -14.62
C THR A 2 103.26 8.36 -14.56
N THR A 3 102.14 8.03 -13.98
CA THR A 3 101.69 7.16 -12.92
C THR A 3 100.19 7.15 -12.92
N VAL A 4 99.55 6.05 -12.86
CA VAL A 4 98.69 5.45 -11.88
C VAL A 4 97.89 6.43 -10.96
N GLY A 5 96.62 6.34 -10.96
CA GLY A 5 95.72 6.90 -9.97
C GLY A 5 94.42 6.17 -10.00
N ALA A 6 94.23 5.31 -9.00
CA ALA A 6 93.12 4.44 -8.79
C ALA A 6 91.80 5.17 -8.44
N GLY A 7 90.71 4.68 -8.95
CA GLY A 7 89.40 5.11 -8.52
C GLY A 7 88.92 4.43 -7.22
N PRO A 8 87.91 4.92 -6.57
CA PRO A 8 87.19 4.16 -5.58
C PRO A 8 85.82 3.72 -6.06
N VAL A 9 85.67 2.53 -5.80
CA VAL A 9 84.60 1.59 -5.79
C VAL A 9 83.33 2.09 -5.08
N ARG A 10 82.20 1.95 -5.78
CA ARG A 10 80.92 1.38 -5.43
C ARG A 10 80.37 1.47 -4.02
N ARG A 11 79.16 1.95 -3.95
CA ARG A 11 77.97 1.31 -3.35
C ARG A 11 76.79 2.24 -3.62
N PRO A 12 75.76 1.79 -4.38
CA PRO A 12 74.48 1.54 -3.80
C PRO A 12 73.70 0.48 -4.59
N MET A 13 73.74 -0.77 -4.18
CA MET A 13 72.88 -1.84 -4.77
C MET A 13 72.03 -2.59 -3.73
N LEU A 14 72.10 -2.23 -2.45
CA LEU A 14 71.36 -2.88 -1.38
C LEU A 14 70.13 -2.13 -0.91
N ALA A 15 69.99 -0.84 -1.24
CA ALA A 15 68.80 -0.06 -0.85
C ALA A 15 67.60 -0.23 -1.79
N ALA A 16 67.82 -0.62 -3.04
CA ALA A 16 66.74 -0.80 -4.02
C ALA A 16 65.97 -2.12 -3.85
N PHE A 17 66.59 -3.15 -3.25
CA PHE A 17 65.92 -4.46 -3.04
C PHE A 17 65.00 -4.50 -1.82
N ALA A 18 65.28 -3.71 -0.80
CA ALA A 18 64.45 -3.63 0.42
C ALA A 18 63.17 -2.85 0.17
N ILE A 19 63.15 -1.86 -0.74
CA ILE A 19 61.95 -1.09 -1.06
C ILE A 19 60.97 -1.89 -1.93
N LEU A 20 61.51 -2.78 -2.82
CA LEU A 20 60.68 -3.57 -3.70
C LEU A 20 59.92 -4.71 -2.93
N VAL A 21 60.55 -5.26 -1.89
CA VAL A 21 59.92 -6.32 -1.07
C VAL A 21 58.81 -5.73 -0.17
N VAL A 22 58.96 -4.52 0.34
CA VAL A 22 57.91 -3.85 1.15
C VAL A 22 56.73 -3.43 0.28
N ALA A 23 56.93 -2.99 -0.96
CA ALA A 23 55.85 -2.63 -1.86
C ALA A 23 55.04 -3.84 -2.32
N VAL A 24 55.64 -5.01 -2.51
CA VAL A 24 54.95 -6.24 -2.89
C VAL A 24 54.13 -6.80 -1.71
N VAL A 25 54.60 -6.69 -0.48
CA VAL A 25 53.87 -7.12 0.71
C VAL A 25 52.67 -6.21 1.00
N PHE A 26 52.78 -4.89 0.76
CA PHE A 26 51.62 -3.98 0.89
C PHE A 26 50.63 -4.12 -0.25
N ALA A 27 51.04 -4.44 -1.46
CA ALA A 27 50.11 -4.72 -2.57
C ALA A 27 49.34 -6.03 -2.37
N ALA A 28 49.95 -7.06 -1.77
CA ALA A 28 49.26 -8.32 -1.44
C ALA A 28 48.29 -8.16 -0.26
N ALA A 29 48.55 -7.26 0.70
CA ALA A 29 47.64 -6.95 1.79
C ALA A 29 46.41 -6.10 1.35
N ALA A 30 46.60 -5.25 0.31
CA ALA A 30 45.51 -4.46 -0.26
C ALA A 30 44.62 -5.28 -1.24
N ALA A 31 45.12 -6.35 -1.84
CA ALA A 31 44.36 -7.24 -2.72
C ALA A 31 43.53 -8.28 -1.93
N GLY A 32 43.83 -8.49 -0.65
CA GLY A 32 43.10 -9.43 0.23
C GLY A 32 41.84 -8.83 0.93
N ALA A 33 41.63 -7.51 0.80
CA ALA A 33 40.54 -6.80 1.48
C ALA A 33 39.33 -6.51 0.56
N GLN A 34 39.31 -6.97 -0.67
CA GLN A 34 38.11 -6.97 -1.54
C GLN A 34 37.45 -8.36 -1.53
N GLY A 35 37.24 -8.90 -0.36
CA GLY A 35 36.21 -9.88 -0.11
C GLY A 35 34.87 -9.14 -0.21
N GLY A 36 34.41 -8.85 -1.41
CA GLY A 36 33.03 -8.49 -1.66
C GLY A 36 32.19 -9.60 -1.08
N SER A 37 31.62 -9.39 0.10
CA SER A 37 30.52 -10.19 0.58
C SER A 37 29.46 -10.10 -0.50
N THR A 38 29.37 -11.12 -1.34
CA THR A 38 28.20 -11.33 -2.20
C THR A 38 27.06 -11.48 -1.24
N ALA A 39 26.41 -10.37 -0.91
CA ALA A 39 25.20 -10.39 -0.10
C ALA A 39 24.25 -11.36 -0.80
N THR A 40 24.04 -12.52 -0.18
CA THR A 40 23.21 -13.57 -0.74
C THR A 40 21.81 -12.99 -0.89
N THR A 41 21.34 -12.81 -2.13
CA THR A 41 20.00 -12.33 -2.44
C THR A 41 19.00 -13.37 -1.91
N ALA A 42 18.12 -12.96 -1.01
CA ALA A 42 17.07 -13.82 -0.49
C ALA A 42 15.90 -13.84 -1.48
N SER A 43 15.43 -15.01 -1.87
CA SER A 43 14.22 -15.12 -2.70
C SER A 43 12.98 -15.23 -1.79
N LEU A 44 11.95 -14.41 -2.06
CA LEU A 44 10.66 -14.44 -1.37
C LEU A 44 9.54 -14.75 -2.35
N THR A 45 8.70 -15.71 -1.97
CA THR A 45 7.46 -16.02 -2.70
C THR A 45 6.32 -15.14 -2.18
N VAL A 46 5.79 -14.27 -3.06
CA VAL A 46 4.75 -13.29 -2.70
C VAL A 46 3.46 -13.61 -3.43
N GLY A 47 2.42 -13.94 -2.66
CA GLY A 47 1.06 -14.15 -3.18
C GLY A 47 0.38 -12.81 -3.48
N VAL A 48 -0.23 -12.68 -4.67
CA VAL A 48 -0.91 -11.48 -5.14
C VAL A 48 -2.26 -11.81 -5.77
N LEU A 49 -3.12 -10.80 -5.91
CA LEU A 49 -4.35 -10.87 -6.71
C LEU A 49 -4.15 -10.12 -8.03
N PRO A 50 -4.86 -10.48 -9.12
CA PRO A 50 -4.73 -9.82 -10.41
C PRO A 50 -5.51 -8.49 -10.47
N ILE A 51 -5.22 -7.56 -9.57
CA ILE A 51 -5.93 -6.29 -9.37
C ILE A 51 -4.96 -5.12 -9.22
N ALA A 52 -5.43 -3.90 -9.44
CA ALA A 52 -4.59 -2.70 -9.40
C ALA A 52 -3.96 -2.43 -8.03
N ASN A 53 -4.53 -2.98 -6.96
CA ASN A 53 -4.02 -2.84 -5.59
C ASN A 53 -2.57 -3.31 -5.45
N THR A 54 -2.16 -4.30 -6.23
CA THR A 54 -0.82 -4.92 -6.15
C THR A 54 0.20 -4.29 -7.08
N LEU A 55 -0.19 -3.34 -7.93
CA LEU A 55 0.72 -2.63 -8.86
C LEU A 55 1.92 -1.96 -8.17
N PRO A 56 1.82 -1.44 -6.92
CA PRO A 56 3.00 -0.93 -6.23
C PRO A 56 4.11 -1.96 -6.03
N LEU A 57 3.78 -3.25 -5.84
CA LEU A 57 4.78 -4.32 -5.78
C LEU A 57 5.54 -4.42 -7.12
N ASP A 58 4.81 -4.43 -8.23
CA ASP A 58 5.40 -4.50 -9.57
C ASP A 58 6.26 -3.26 -9.87
N LEU A 59 5.77 -2.08 -9.48
CA LEU A 59 6.52 -0.85 -9.63
C LEU A 59 7.80 -0.87 -8.79
N GLY A 60 7.73 -1.34 -7.54
CA GLY A 60 8.88 -1.45 -6.66
C GLY A 60 9.93 -2.46 -7.16
N ILE A 61 9.50 -3.58 -7.76
CA ILE A 61 10.39 -4.53 -8.43
C ILE A 61 11.08 -3.83 -9.60
N LYS A 62 10.32 -3.17 -10.49
CA LYS A 62 10.84 -2.43 -11.65
C LYS A 62 11.81 -1.31 -11.26
N LYS A 63 11.60 -0.66 -10.11
CA LYS A 63 12.46 0.41 -9.57
C LYS A 63 13.66 -0.11 -8.76
N GLY A 64 13.80 -1.42 -8.58
CA GLY A 64 14.90 -2.03 -7.83
C GLY A 64 14.81 -1.88 -6.32
N PHE A 65 13.65 -1.51 -5.74
CA PHE A 65 13.52 -1.28 -4.29
C PHE A 65 13.72 -2.56 -3.48
N PHE A 66 13.32 -3.72 -4.03
CA PHE A 66 13.54 -5.02 -3.41
C PHE A 66 14.99 -5.48 -3.59
N GLU A 67 15.58 -5.28 -4.77
CA GLU A 67 16.98 -5.60 -5.06
C GLU A 67 17.94 -4.83 -4.14
N GLN A 68 17.68 -3.53 -3.89
CA GLN A 68 18.42 -2.70 -2.93
C GLN A 68 18.39 -3.26 -1.50
N GLN A 69 17.38 -4.06 -1.15
CA GLN A 69 17.29 -4.76 0.12
C GLN A 69 17.87 -6.19 0.06
N GLY A 70 18.42 -6.61 -1.09
CA GLY A 70 18.92 -7.96 -1.32
C GLY A 70 17.78 -8.98 -1.36
N ILE A 71 16.62 -8.63 -1.93
CA ILE A 71 15.44 -9.50 -2.06
C ILE A 71 15.09 -9.66 -3.53
N GLU A 72 14.94 -10.90 -3.97
CA GLU A 72 14.28 -11.29 -5.21
C GLU A 72 12.83 -11.66 -4.94
N ILE A 73 11.88 -11.14 -5.71
CA ILE A 73 10.45 -11.44 -5.55
C ILE A 73 9.99 -12.44 -6.61
N LYS A 74 9.42 -13.58 -6.15
CA LYS A 74 8.68 -14.54 -6.97
C LYS A 74 7.20 -14.40 -6.70
N LYS A 75 6.43 -13.97 -7.71
CA LYS A 75 4.97 -13.76 -7.55
C LYS A 75 4.19 -15.04 -7.82
N ILE A 76 3.18 -15.31 -6.98
CA ILE A 76 2.14 -16.31 -7.23
C ILE A 76 0.79 -15.61 -7.26
N THR A 77 0.05 -15.73 -8.37
CA THR A 77 -1.30 -15.14 -8.47
C THR A 77 -2.34 -16.10 -7.92
N ALA A 78 -3.16 -15.61 -6.99
CA ALA A 78 -4.30 -16.33 -6.42
C ALA A 78 -5.63 -15.69 -6.86
N GLN A 79 -6.76 -16.40 -6.67
CA GLN A 79 -8.08 -15.92 -7.06
C GLN A 79 -8.76 -15.12 -5.95
N SER A 80 -8.39 -15.37 -4.70
CA SER A 80 -8.99 -14.71 -3.53
C SER A 80 -8.01 -14.50 -2.39
N GLY A 81 -8.36 -13.61 -1.46
CA GLY A 81 -7.62 -13.44 -0.22
C GLY A 81 -7.64 -14.68 0.67
N ASN A 82 -8.66 -15.53 0.56
CA ASN A 82 -8.74 -16.80 1.29
C ASN A 82 -7.65 -17.77 0.76
N ASP A 83 -7.44 -17.83 -0.55
CA ASP A 83 -6.37 -18.65 -1.14
C ASP A 83 -4.98 -18.16 -0.72
N ILE A 84 -4.79 -16.84 -0.61
CA ILE A 84 -3.56 -16.25 -0.07
C ILE A 84 -3.32 -16.71 1.38
N MET A 85 -4.36 -16.67 2.24
CA MET A 85 -4.22 -17.12 3.63
C MET A 85 -3.90 -18.61 3.72
N LEU A 86 -4.48 -19.44 2.86
CA LEU A 86 -4.14 -20.87 2.76
C LEU A 86 -2.70 -21.07 2.27
N GLY A 87 -2.27 -20.31 1.26
CA GLY A 87 -0.90 -20.34 0.77
C GLY A 87 0.14 -19.99 1.86
N LEU A 88 -0.15 -18.98 2.68
CA LEU A 88 0.66 -18.65 3.85
C LEU A 88 0.63 -19.76 4.90
N ALA A 89 -0.56 -20.30 5.24
CA ALA A 89 -0.71 -21.37 6.22
C ALA A 89 0.10 -22.61 5.87
N ASN A 90 0.14 -22.97 4.58
CA ASN A 90 0.85 -24.13 4.06
C ASN A 90 2.32 -23.85 3.69
N SER A 91 2.82 -22.63 3.97
CA SER A 91 4.19 -22.19 3.62
C SER A 91 4.50 -22.23 2.12
N ASN A 92 3.49 -22.18 1.25
CA ASN A 92 3.64 -22.04 -0.20
C ASN A 92 3.95 -20.59 -0.61
N MET A 93 3.72 -19.66 0.31
CA MET A 93 4.00 -18.23 0.19
C MET A 93 4.67 -17.74 1.48
N ASP A 94 5.68 -16.88 1.34
CA ASP A 94 6.35 -16.22 2.48
C ASP A 94 5.57 -14.99 2.92
N VAL A 95 5.09 -14.22 1.93
CA VAL A 95 4.29 -13.00 2.10
C VAL A 95 3.06 -13.10 1.21
N GLY A 96 1.93 -12.55 1.63
CA GLY A 96 0.72 -12.52 0.82
C GLY A 96 -0.02 -11.21 0.91
N PHE A 97 -0.48 -10.69 -0.24
CA PHE A 97 -1.40 -9.57 -0.30
C PHE A 97 -2.84 -10.10 -0.16
N ALA A 98 -3.58 -9.58 0.81
CA ALA A 98 -4.99 -9.94 0.99
C ALA A 98 -5.79 -8.82 1.66
N GLY A 99 -7.11 -8.92 1.60
CA GLY A 99 -7.98 -8.08 2.40
C GLY A 99 -7.95 -8.42 3.90
N TRP A 100 -8.38 -7.50 4.74
CA TRP A 100 -8.39 -7.69 6.19
C TRP A 100 -9.35 -8.80 6.65
N VAL A 101 -10.47 -9.02 5.97
CA VAL A 101 -11.46 -10.05 6.35
C VAL A 101 -10.85 -11.45 6.26
N PRO A 102 -10.23 -11.91 5.17
CA PRO A 102 -9.48 -13.17 5.13
C PRO A 102 -8.43 -13.30 6.22
N ALA A 103 -7.70 -12.24 6.53
CA ALA A 103 -6.69 -12.26 7.60
C ALA A 103 -7.33 -12.42 9.00
N MET A 104 -8.49 -11.80 9.23
CA MET A 104 -9.28 -11.97 10.46
C MET A 104 -9.80 -13.40 10.60
N ILE A 105 -10.30 -14.00 9.51
CA ILE A 105 -10.73 -15.40 9.49
C ILE A 105 -9.55 -16.31 9.84
N ALA A 106 -8.42 -16.14 9.18
CA ALA A 106 -7.22 -16.94 9.44
C ALA A 106 -6.82 -16.87 10.92
N ARG A 107 -6.77 -15.66 11.50
CA ARG A 107 -6.44 -15.48 12.93
C ARG A 107 -7.43 -16.15 13.87
N THR A 108 -8.73 -16.01 13.63
CA THR A 108 -9.78 -16.61 14.48
C THR A 108 -9.89 -18.11 14.29
N SER A 109 -9.39 -18.67 13.18
CA SER A 109 -9.25 -20.10 12.92
C SER A 109 -7.92 -20.70 13.42
N GLY A 110 -7.12 -19.93 14.18
CA GLY A 110 -5.86 -20.41 14.77
C GLY A 110 -4.63 -20.33 13.86
N ILE A 111 -4.75 -19.83 12.62
CA ILE A 111 -3.61 -19.63 11.74
C ILE A 111 -2.82 -18.40 12.22
N PRO A 112 -1.50 -18.52 12.50
CA PRO A 112 -0.72 -17.46 13.13
C PRO A 112 -0.30 -16.39 12.10
N ILE A 113 -1.25 -15.60 11.61
CA ILE A 113 -1.03 -14.53 10.63
C ILE A 113 -0.88 -13.16 11.32
N SER A 114 0.02 -12.33 10.82
CA SER A 114 0.11 -10.90 11.16
C SER A 114 0.39 -10.07 9.91
N ALA A 115 -0.03 -8.82 9.92
CA ALA A 115 0.30 -7.88 8.87
C ALA A 115 1.77 -7.46 8.97
N ILE A 116 2.39 -7.26 7.82
CA ILE A 116 3.72 -6.66 7.70
C ILE A 116 3.64 -5.19 7.31
N THR A 117 2.58 -4.81 6.61
CA THR A 117 2.20 -3.42 6.31
C THR A 117 0.74 -3.34 5.88
N LEU A 118 0.11 -2.17 5.99
CA LEU A 118 -1.11 -1.84 5.24
C LEU A 118 -0.73 -1.62 3.78
N SER A 119 -1.70 -1.71 2.88
CA SER A 119 -1.48 -1.43 1.46
C SER A 119 -2.34 -0.27 0.96
N GLU A 120 -3.65 -0.32 1.16
CA GLU A 120 -4.54 0.67 0.60
C GLU A 120 -5.80 0.90 1.44
N VAL A 121 -6.42 2.03 1.14
CA VAL A 121 -7.72 2.44 1.66
C VAL A 121 -8.64 2.85 0.51
N GLU A 122 -9.94 2.84 0.77
CA GLU A 122 -10.92 3.34 -0.18
C GLU A 122 -10.91 4.87 -0.28
N SER A 123 -11.53 5.40 -1.31
CA SER A 123 -11.72 6.84 -1.51
C SER A 123 -12.79 7.39 -0.55
N THR A 124 -13.02 8.69 -0.60
CA THR A 124 -14.05 9.38 0.20
C THR A 124 -15.36 9.56 -0.55
N ASN A 125 -15.41 9.20 -1.82
CA ASN A 125 -16.62 9.29 -2.64
C ASN A 125 -16.63 8.23 -3.75
N GLN A 126 -17.82 7.93 -4.26
CA GLN A 126 -18.06 6.91 -5.27
C GLN A 126 -17.33 7.19 -6.58
N ALA A 127 -17.30 8.44 -7.06
CA ALA A 127 -16.75 8.76 -8.37
C ALA A 127 -15.26 8.51 -8.49
N THR A 128 -14.53 8.58 -7.39
CA THR A 128 -13.08 8.34 -7.32
C THR A 128 -12.72 7.01 -6.69
N ASN A 129 -13.72 6.23 -6.24
CA ASN A 129 -13.47 4.95 -5.61
C ASN A 129 -13.09 3.90 -6.67
N TRP A 130 -12.14 3.05 -6.35
CA TRP A 130 -11.49 2.09 -7.23
C TRP A 130 -12.07 0.67 -7.15
N GLN A 131 -13.08 0.45 -6.30
CA GLN A 131 -13.87 -0.79 -6.26
C GLN A 131 -15.32 -0.47 -5.89
N ASN A 132 -16.24 -0.81 -6.77
CA ASN A 132 -17.64 -0.45 -6.64
C ASN A 132 -18.55 -1.62 -7.01
N ILE A 133 -19.81 -1.51 -6.63
CA ILE A 133 -20.89 -2.34 -7.18
C ILE A 133 -21.33 -1.70 -8.49
N VAL A 134 -21.31 -2.47 -9.57
CA VAL A 134 -21.81 -2.06 -10.87
C VAL A 134 -22.92 -3.00 -11.36
N VAL A 135 -23.81 -2.45 -12.16
CA VAL A 135 -24.94 -3.15 -12.79
C VAL A 135 -24.91 -2.93 -14.30
N LYS A 136 -25.62 -3.73 -15.10
CA LYS A 136 -25.77 -3.44 -16.53
C LYS A 136 -26.29 -2.02 -16.73
N GLY A 137 -25.85 -1.34 -17.78
CA GLY A 137 -26.34 -0.01 -18.13
C GLY A 137 -27.87 0.03 -18.32
N SER A 138 -28.44 -1.02 -18.92
CA SER A 138 -29.88 -1.22 -19.10
C SER A 138 -30.64 -1.71 -17.87
N SER A 139 -29.94 -2.04 -16.77
CA SER A 139 -30.60 -2.57 -15.55
C SER A 139 -31.59 -1.56 -14.98
N SER A 140 -32.70 -2.06 -14.42
CA SER A 140 -33.67 -1.27 -13.65
C SER A 140 -33.19 -0.93 -12.23
N ILE A 141 -32.12 -1.59 -11.74
CA ILE A 141 -31.52 -1.31 -10.43
C ILE A 141 -30.89 0.08 -10.46
N ARG A 142 -31.41 1.05 -9.70
CA ARG A 142 -30.97 2.46 -9.66
C ARG A 142 -30.39 2.87 -8.32
N THR A 143 -30.81 2.23 -7.25
CA THR A 143 -30.47 2.54 -5.86
C THR A 143 -29.96 1.31 -5.12
N PRO A 144 -29.29 1.43 -3.97
CA PRO A 144 -28.95 0.29 -3.12
C PRO A 144 -30.17 -0.55 -2.70
N ALA A 145 -31.34 0.07 -2.54
CA ALA A 145 -32.58 -0.64 -2.17
C ALA A 145 -33.04 -1.63 -3.25
N ASP A 146 -32.78 -1.35 -4.52
CA ASP A 146 -33.14 -2.21 -5.63
C ASP A 146 -32.30 -3.51 -5.69
N LEU A 147 -31.24 -3.60 -4.88
CA LEU A 147 -30.44 -4.82 -4.74
C LEU A 147 -31.16 -5.92 -3.92
N ALA A 148 -32.24 -5.59 -3.22
CA ALA A 148 -33.02 -6.60 -2.48
C ALA A 148 -33.51 -7.72 -3.42
N GLY A 149 -33.27 -8.97 -3.06
CA GLY A 149 -33.55 -10.16 -3.85
C GLY A 149 -32.59 -10.45 -5.01
N LYS A 150 -31.63 -9.55 -5.29
CA LYS A 150 -30.70 -9.66 -6.42
C LYS A 150 -29.48 -10.50 -6.10
N THR A 151 -28.86 -11.04 -7.17
CA THR A 151 -27.61 -11.79 -7.07
C THR A 151 -26.43 -10.88 -7.40
N ILE A 152 -25.50 -10.76 -6.45
CA ILE A 152 -24.29 -9.96 -6.58
C ILE A 152 -23.08 -10.90 -6.63
N ALA A 153 -22.24 -10.81 -7.65
CA ALA A 153 -20.97 -11.53 -7.67
C ALA A 153 -19.93 -10.84 -6.78
N VAL A 154 -19.22 -11.65 -6.00
CA VAL A 154 -18.05 -11.30 -5.21
C VAL A 154 -16.93 -12.29 -5.51
N ASN A 155 -15.66 -11.92 -5.31
CA ASN A 155 -14.54 -12.84 -5.64
C ASN A 155 -14.43 -14.04 -4.68
N ALA A 156 -14.99 -13.94 -3.49
CA ALA A 156 -15.08 -15.04 -2.54
C ALA A 156 -16.22 -14.78 -1.56
N LEU A 157 -16.94 -15.84 -1.19
CA LEU A 157 -17.83 -15.81 -0.02
C LEU A 157 -16.97 -15.69 1.24
N LYS A 158 -17.54 -15.08 2.28
CA LYS A 158 -16.80 -14.74 3.52
C LYS A 158 -15.56 -13.89 3.24
N GLY A 159 -15.59 -13.08 2.18
CA GLY A 159 -14.53 -12.16 1.79
C GLY A 159 -14.83 -10.71 2.17
N VAL A 160 -13.92 -9.82 1.79
CA VAL A 160 -14.06 -8.36 2.02
C VAL A 160 -15.34 -7.84 1.36
N GLY A 161 -15.62 -8.26 0.10
CA GLY A 161 -16.79 -7.81 -0.64
C GLY A 161 -18.10 -8.12 0.08
N GLU A 162 -18.28 -9.35 0.57
CA GLU A 162 -19.49 -9.73 1.32
C GLU A 162 -19.72 -8.83 2.53
N VAL A 163 -18.68 -8.67 3.38
CA VAL A 163 -18.81 -7.89 4.62
C VAL A 163 -19.09 -6.43 4.31
N MET A 164 -18.38 -5.85 3.34
CA MET A 164 -18.54 -4.44 3.00
C MET A 164 -19.87 -4.14 2.32
N ILE A 165 -20.33 -5.00 1.42
CA ILE A 165 -21.65 -4.85 0.77
C ILE A 165 -22.74 -4.90 1.82
N LYS A 166 -22.76 -5.92 2.69
CA LYS A 166 -23.76 -6.07 3.75
C LYS A 166 -23.76 -4.86 4.69
N ALA A 167 -22.58 -4.39 5.11
CA ALA A 167 -22.45 -3.23 5.99
C ALA A 167 -22.92 -1.92 5.32
N ALA A 168 -22.62 -1.74 4.04
CA ALA A 168 -23.05 -0.54 3.30
C ALA A 168 -24.57 -0.55 3.04
N LEU A 169 -25.16 -1.71 2.71
CA LEU A 169 -26.62 -1.86 2.55
C LEU A 169 -27.32 -1.55 3.87
N GLU A 170 -26.90 -2.13 4.97
CA GLU A 170 -27.48 -1.86 6.30
C GLU A 170 -27.42 -0.36 6.64
N LYS A 171 -26.27 0.28 6.38
CA LYS A 171 -26.09 1.72 6.60
C LYS A 171 -26.99 2.58 5.70
N SER A 172 -27.38 2.03 4.55
CA SER A 172 -28.32 2.64 3.60
C SER A 172 -29.79 2.28 3.89
N GLY A 173 -30.09 1.60 5.01
CA GLY A 173 -31.44 1.22 5.41
C GLY A 173 -31.99 -0.01 4.69
N VAL A 174 -31.12 -0.80 4.05
CA VAL A 174 -31.49 -2.03 3.32
C VAL A 174 -31.12 -3.26 4.16
N ASP A 175 -31.98 -4.26 4.24
CA ASP A 175 -31.66 -5.51 4.93
C ASP A 175 -30.42 -6.17 4.27
N PRO A 176 -29.30 -6.34 4.99
CA PRO A 176 -28.08 -6.93 4.45
C PRO A 176 -28.22 -8.40 4.04
N ASN A 177 -29.30 -9.10 4.49
CA ASN A 177 -29.58 -10.48 4.14
C ASN A 177 -30.55 -10.62 2.97
N SER A 178 -31.08 -9.51 2.43
CA SER A 178 -31.99 -9.51 1.29
C SER A 178 -31.30 -9.86 -0.04
N ILE A 179 -29.96 -9.85 -0.10
CA ILE A 179 -29.18 -10.13 -1.31
C ILE A 179 -28.73 -11.59 -1.39
N LYS A 180 -28.49 -12.07 -2.60
CA LYS A 180 -27.81 -13.34 -2.85
C LYS A 180 -26.37 -13.06 -3.30
N LEU A 181 -25.40 -13.83 -2.81
CA LEU A 181 -24.01 -13.70 -3.20
C LEU A 181 -23.57 -14.92 -4.00
N LEU A 182 -22.85 -14.67 -5.10
CA LEU A 182 -22.23 -15.69 -5.93
C LEU A 182 -20.71 -15.46 -5.99
N ALA A 183 -19.92 -16.49 -5.66
CA ALA A 183 -18.47 -16.41 -5.79
C ALA A 183 -18.06 -16.61 -7.24
N LEU A 184 -17.36 -15.61 -7.81
CA LEU A 184 -16.76 -15.65 -9.15
C LEU A 184 -15.41 -14.95 -9.14
N PRO A 185 -14.36 -15.49 -9.79
CA PRO A 185 -13.10 -14.76 -9.97
C PRO A 185 -13.34 -13.41 -10.66
N PHE A 186 -12.60 -12.37 -10.29
CA PHE A 186 -12.75 -11.02 -10.86
C PHE A 186 -12.77 -11.01 -12.40
N PRO A 187 -11.88 -11.75 -13.12
CA PRO A 187 -11.91 -11.77 -14.58
C PRO A 187 -13.23 -12.31 -15.18
N ALA A 188 -13.93 -13.20 -14.47
CA ALA A 188 -15.19 -13.80 -14.94
C ALA A 188 -16.43 -12.94 -14.70
N MET A 189 -16.37 -11.98 -13.77
CA MET A 189 -17.52 -11.21 -13.33
C MET A 189 -18.18 -10.39 -14.43
N ARG A 190 -17.39 -9.78 -15.32
CA ARG A 190 -17.90 -8.95 -16.44
C ARG A 190 -18.78 -9.79 -17.36
N ALA A 191 -18.30 -10.97 -17.77
CA ALA A 191 -19.08 -11.87 -18.62
C ALA A 191 -20.37 -12.36 -17.92
N ALA A 192 -20.30 -12.67 -16.63
CA ALA A 192 -21.46 -13.06 -15.84
C ALA A 192 -22.50 -11.94 -15.72
N LEU A 193 -22.05 -10.69 -15.56
CA LEU A 193 -22.93 -9.51 -15.59
C LEU A 193 -23.58 -9.34 -16.97
N GLN A 194 -22.81 -9.41 -18.05
CA GLN A 194 -23.33 -9.22 -19.41
C GLN A 194 -24.32 -10.31 -19.83
N SER A 195 -24.08 -11.58 -19.47
CA SER A 195 -25.01 -12.69 -19.73
C SER A 195 -26.28 -12.64 -18.88
N GLY A 196 -26.29 -11.89 -17.77
CA GLY A 196 -27.40 -11.88 -16.80
C GLY A 196 -27.37 -13.05 -15.83
N GLN A 197 -26.26 -13.75 -15.70
CA GLN A 197 -26.03 -14.75 -14.66
C GLN A 197 -26.09 -14.12 -13.26
N VAL A 198 -25.70 -12.85 -13.17
CA VAL A 198 -25.79 -12.02 -11.96
C VAL A 198 -26.40 -10.67 -12.29
N ASP A 199 -27.07 -10.05 -11.31
CA ASP A 199 -27.68 -8.74 -11.43
C ASP A 199 -26.69 -7.59 -11.24
N ALA A 200 -25.66 -7.84 -10.42
CA ALA A 200 -24.60 -6.89 -10.08
C ALA A 200 -23.27 -7.61 -9.84
N ILE A 201 -22.17 -6.88 -9.95
CA ILE A 201 -20.84 -7.36 -9.56
C ILE A 201 -20.19 -6.33 -8.63
N TRP A 202 -19.48 -6.78 -7.60
CA TRP A 202 -18.56 -5.97 -6.83
C TRP A 202 -17.15 -6.23 -7.32
N THR A 203 -16.52 -5.23 -7.89
CA THR A 203 -15.25 -5.42 -8.60
C THR A 203 -14.29 -4.25 -8.41
N PRO A 204 -12.98 -4.53 -8.25
CA PRO A 204 -11.93 -3.52 -8.21
C PRO A 204 -11.40 -3.20 -9.61
N GLU A 205 -10.50 -2.22 -9.67
CA GLU A 205 -9.74 -1.94 -10.87
C GLU A 205 -8.72 -3.06 -11.22
N PRO A 206 -8.48 -3.34 -12.50
CA PRO A 206 -8.97 -2.62 -13.69
C PRO A 206 -10.37 -3.06 -14.15
N PHE A 207 -10.96 -4.07 -13.54
CA PHE A 207 -12.25 -4.67 -13.97
C PHE A 207 -13.42 -3.70 -13.83
N LEU A 208 -13.38 -2.79 -12.84
CA LEU A 208 -14.38 -1.75 -12.66
C LEU A 208 -14.44 -0.82 -13.88
N SER A 209 -13.32 -0.25 -14.27
CA SER A 209 -13.25 0.64 -15.46
C SER A 209 -13.56 -0.11 -16.74
N GLN A 210 -13.12 -1.35 -16.89
CA GLN A 210 -13.47 -2.17 -18.05
C GLN A 210 -14.98 -2.43 -18.14
N ALA A 211 -15.65 -2.74 -17.01
CA ALA A 211 -17.09 -2.92 -17.00
C ALA A 211 -17.83 -1.63 -17.41
N ILE A 212 -17.37 -0.48 -16.93
CA ILE A 212 -18.01 0.83 -17.23
C ILE A 212 -17.70 1.28 -18.66
N GLN A 213 -16.43 1.28 -19.07
CA GLN A 213 -15.96 1.91 -20.30
C GLN A 213 -16.14 1.02 -21.53
N ILE A 214 -16.01 -0.31 -21.36
CA ILE A 214 -16.09 -1.26 -22.46
C ILE A 214 -17.50 -1.87 -22.56
N ASP A 215 -18.07 -2.29 -21.41
CA ASP A 215 -19.33 -3.03 -21.38
C ASP A 215 -20.54 -2.13 -21.12
N GLY A 216 -20.34 -0.81 -20.94
CA GLY A 216 -21.41 0.15 -20.67
C GLY A 216 -22.14 -0.08 -19.33
N ALA A 217 -21.48 -0.74 -18.37
CA ALA A 217 -22.05 -0.93 -17.05
C ALA A 217 -22.17 0.41 -16.31
N ARG A 218 -23.10 0.48 -15.36
CA ARG A 218 -23.33 1.67 -14.56
C ARG A 218 -22.84 1.46 -13.13
N ASP A 219 -22.09 2.42 -12.63
CA ASP A 219 -21.62 2.51 -11.26
C ASP A 219 -22.83 2.78 -10.32
N LEU A 220 -23.11 1.83 -9.44
CA LEU A 220 -24.27 1.91 -8.56
C LEU A 220 -23.91 2.43 -7.15
N MET A 221 -22.91 1.83 -6.52
CA MET A 221 -22.54 2.14 -5.14
C MET A 221 -21.07 1.80 -4.85
N ALA A 222 -20.43 2.65 -4.11
CA ALA A 222 -19.12 2.39 -3.49
C ALA A 222 -19.29 2.04 -2.01
N PRO A 223 -19.13 0.78 -1.58
CA PRO A 223 -19.37 0.40 -0.18
C PRO A 223 -18.49 1.13 0.82
N GLY A 224 -17.20 1.33 0.51
CA GLY A 224 -16.27 1.98 1.44
C GLY A 224 -16.63 3.42 1.81
N PRO A 225 -16.86 4.34 0.84
CA PRO A 225 -17.34 5.68 1.12
C PRO A 225 -18.63 5.75 1.96
N VAL A 226 -19.53 4.77 1.83
CA VAL A 226 -20.72 4.65 2.69
C VAL A 226 -20.33 4.32 4.13
N LEU A 227 -19.31 3.50 4.33
CA LEU A 227 -18.84 3.09 5.67
C LEU A 227 -18.03 4.18 6.36
N GLY A 228 -17.24 4.93 5.60
CA GLY A 228 -16.45 6.05 6.08
C GLY A 228 -15.26 6.38 5.18
N ASP A 229 -14.70 7.56 5.39
CA ASP A 229 -13.55 8.04 4.64
C ASP A 229 -12.33 7.15 4.84
N TYR A 230 -11.63 6.82 3.75
CA TYR A 230 -10.38 6.06 3.76
C TYR A 230 -10.51 4.71 4.47
N TRP A 231 -11.57 3.96 4.14
CA TRP A 231 -11.85 2.66 4.74
C TRP A 231 -10.75 1.64 4.40
N PRO A 232 -10.18 0.92 5.40
CA PRO A 232 -9.07 0.00 5.18
C PRO A 232 -9.54 -1.27 4.45
N ILE A 233 -8.81 -1.65 3.39
CA ILE A 233 -9.18 -2.80 2.55
C ILE A 233 -8.23 -3.96 2.74
N GLY A 234 -6.94 -3.76 2.53
CA GLY A 234 -5.96 -4.84 2.50
C GLY A 234 -4.60 -4.47 3.03
N GLY A 235 -3.71 -5.42 2.99
CA GLY A 235 -2.34 -5.30 3.39
C GLY A 235 -1.51 -6.51 2.96
N TYR A 236 -0.24 -6.48 3.30
CA TYR A 236 0.66 -7.62 3.14
C TYR A 236 0.77 -8.34 4.48
N PHE A 237 0.63 -9.65 4.43
CA PHE A 237 0.58 -10.53 5.59
C PHE A 237 1.67 -11.59 5.54
N VAL A 238 2.09 -12.06 6.71
CA VAL A 238 3.04 -13.15 6.89
C VAL A 238 2.59 -14.05 8.02
N ARG A 239 3.11 -15.27 8.11
CA ARG A 239 3.01 -16.06 9.33
C ARG A 239 3.86 -15.42 10.44
N THR A 240 3.33 -15.37 11.65
CA THR A 240 4.05 -14.78 12.79
C THR A 240 5.31 -15.56 13.15
N ASP A 241 5.28 -16.89 13.03
CA ASP A 241 6.44 -17.76 13.27
C ASP A 241 7.51 -17.61 12.18
N TRP A 242 7.11 -17.39 10.91
CA TRP A 242 8.04 -17.06 9.83
C TRP A 242 8.73 -15.72 10.09
N ALA A 243 7.96 -14.68 10.45
CA ALA A 243 8.51 -13.36 10.77
C ALA A 243 9.45 -13.39 11.98
N ALA A 244 9.14 -14.21 12.99
CA ALA A 244 9.99 -14.41 14.17
C ALA A 244 11.31 -15.12 13.83
N LYS A 245 11.29 -16.08 12.90
CA LYS A 245 12.49 -16.76 12.39
C LYS A 245 13.31 -15.91 11.42
N ASN A 246 12.68 -14.97 10.73
CA ASN A 246 13.29 -14.15 9.68
C ASN A 246 13.10 -12.63 9.91
N PRO A 247 13.42 -12.09 11.10
CA PRO A 247 13.07 -10.70 11.45
C PRO A 247 13.76 -9.67 10.55
N GLY A 248 15.00 -9.94 10.13
CA GLY A 248 15.75 -9.09 9.21
C GLY A 248 15.13 -9.06 7.81
N LEU A 249 14.72 -10.22 7.30
CA LEU A 249 14.11 -10.34 5.97
C LEU A 249 12.70 -9.71 5.95
N ALA A 250 11.91 -9.91 7.01
CA ALA A 250 10.62 -9.26 7.18
C ALA A 250 10.74 -7.72 7.24
N ALA A 251 11.76 -7.20 7.93
CA ALA A 251 12.02 -5.77 7.98
C ALA A 251 12.45 -5.20 6.62
N LYS A 252 13.32 -5.89 5.89
CA LYS A 252 13.76 -5.53 4.54
C LYS A 252 12.61 -5.52 3.55
N PHE A 253 11.76 -6.56 3.53
CA PHE A 253 10.55 -6.59 2.70
C PHE A 253 9.63 -5.42 3.02
N ARG A 254 9.36 -5.17 4.32
CA ARG A 254 8.54 -4.03 4.75
C ARG A 254 9.11 -2.69 4.27
N THR A 255 10.42 -2.51 4.33
CA THR A 255 11.07 -1.29 3.83
C THR A 255 10.83 -1.12 2.34
N ALA A 256 11.08 -2.13 1.53
CA ALA A 256 10.93 -2.09 0.08
C ALA A 256 9.46 -1.87 -0.34
N ILE A 257 8.53 -2.61 0.25
CA ILE A 257 7.11 -2.49 -0.11
C ILE A 257 6.52 -1.14 0.34
N ASN A 258 6.91 -0.62 1.52
CA ASN A 258 6.46 0.69 1.96
C ASN A 258 6.99 1.80 1.05
N GLN A 259 8.24 1.71 0.61
CA GLN A 259 8.80 2.61 -0.39
C GLN A 259 8.04 2.50 -1.73
N SER A 260 7.69 1.29 -2.14
CA SER A 260 6.90 1.03 -3.36
C SER A 260 5.50 1.65 -3.29
N LEU A 261 4.81 1.51 -2.16
CA LEU A 261 3.47 2.09 -1.91
C LEU A 261 3.53 3.62 -1.93
N GLU A 262 4.51 4.21 -1.24
CA GLU A 262 4.70 5.67 -1.21
C GLU A 262 5.07 6.20 -2.60
N TYR A 263 5.96 5.51 -3.32
CA TYR A 263 6.35 5.89 -4.67
C TYR A 263 5.16 5.82 -5.62
N ALA A 264 4.42 4.71 -5.63
CA ALA A 264 3.24 4.52 -6.47
C ALA A 264 2.16 5.60 -6.22
N GLN A 265 1.93 5.95 -4.94
CA GLN A 265 0.96 7.00 -4.58
C GLN A 265 1.34 8.37 -5.15
N ASN A 266 2.63 8.65 -5.30
CA ASN A 266 3.14 9.94 -5.76
C ASN A 266 3.49 9.94 -7.26
N HIS A 267 3.46 8.79 -7.95
CA HIS A 267 3.77 8.62 -9.37
C HIS A 267 2.67 7.81 -10.08
N PRO A 268 1.41 8.32 -10.11
CA PRO A 268 0.26 7.57 -10.61
C PRO A 268 0.38 7.19 -12.09
N ASP A 269 1.08 7.98 -12.90
CA ASP A 269 1.24 7.69 -14.33
C ASP A 269 2.20 6.52 -14.55
N GLU A 270 3.27 6.40 -13.77
CA GLU A 270 4.15 5.25 -13.83
C GLU A 270 3.46 3.95 -13.39
N VAL A 271 2.48 4.04 -12.47
CA VAL A 271 1.63 2.91 -12.11
C VAL A 271 0.75 2.50 -13.29
N ARG A 272 0.11 3.46 -13.96
CA ARG A 272 -0.72 3.19 -15.15
C ARG A 272 0.08 2.59 -16.29
N ASP A 273 1.36 2.96 -16.43
CA ASP A 273 2.27 2.42 -17.45
C ASP A 273 2.63 0.94 -17.25
N LEU A 274 2.35 0.36 -16.09
CA LEU A 274 2.43 -1.08 -15.87
C LEU A 274 1.28 -1.85 -16.52
N LEU A 275 0.19 -1.16 -16.87
CA LEU A 275 -0.99 -1.76 -17.46
C LEU A 275 -0.94 -1.68 -19.00
N PRO A 276 -1.59 -2.63 -19.68
CA PRO A 276 -1.85 -2.50 -21.12
C PRO A 276 -2.55 -1.16 -21.44
N ALA A 277 -2.23 -0.54 -22.56
CA ALA A 277 -2.72 0.79 -22.92
C ALA A 277 -4.26 0.93 -22.80
N ALA A 278 -5.02 -0.08 -23.20
CA ALA A 278 -6.48 -0.11 -23.10
C ALA A 278 -7.01 -0.13 -21.66
N SER A 279 -6.16 -0.40 -20.67
CA SER A 279 -6.53 -0.49 -19.24
C SER A 279 -5.90 0.61 -18.38
N ARG A 280 -5.30 1.64 -18.97
CA ARG A 280 -4.60 2.70 -18.22
C ARG A 280 -5.55 3.75 -17.63
N ASN A 281 -6.74 3.92 -18.22
CA ASN A 281 -7.75 4.86 -17.73
C ASN A 281 -8.56 4.26 -16.58
N ILE A 282 -7.90 4.09 -15.41
CA ILE A 282 -8.48 3.49 -14.20
C ILE A 282 -8.44 4.46 -13.01
N ARG A 283 -9.29 4.20 -12.03
CA ARG A 283 -9.27 4.85 -10.72
C ARG A 283 -8.26 4.14 -9.84
N LEU A 284 -7.14 4.79 -9.53
CA LEU A 284 -6.11 4.14 -8.72
C LEU A 284 -6.52 4.05 -7.25
N PRO A 285 -6.17 2.95 -6.56
CA PRO A 285 -6.26 2.86 -5.09
C PRO A 285 -5.51 4.01 -4.40
N ILE A 286 -5.90 4.30 -3.17
CA ILE A 286 -5.14 5.21 -2.31
C ILE A 286 -4.22 4.34 -1.47
N TRP A 287 -2.96 4.29 -1.88
CA TRP A 287 -1.94 3.52 -1.18
C TRP A 287 -1.43 4.26 0.05
N THR A 288 -1.33 3.55 1.16
CA THR A 288 -0.86 4.08 2.44
C THR A 288 -0.37 2.95 3.33
N THR A 289 0.60 3.24 4.17
CA THR A 289 1.12 2.31 5.18
C THR A 289 0.50 2.51 6.56
N VAL A 290 -0.45 3.45 6.68
CA VAL A 290 -1.07 3.84 7.94
C VAL A 290 -2.37 3.10 8.19
N VAL A 291 -2.47 2.42 9.32
CA VAL A 291 -3.66 1.66 9.74
C VAL A 291 -4.57 2.53 10.62
N ASN A 292 -5.82 2.74 10.20
CA ASN A 292 -6.86 3.27 11.08
C ASN A 292 -7.44 2.13 11.93
N ARG A 293 -6.94 1.97 13.17
CA ARG A 293 -7.37 0.90 14.08
C ARG A 293 -8.84 0.98 14.46
N VAL A 294 -9.44 2.16 14.49
CA VAL A 294 -10.87 2.32 14.79
C VAL A 294 -11.70 1.71 13.69
N GLN A 295 -11.42 2.05 12.43
CA GLN A 295 -12.12 1.48 11.28
C GLN A 295 -11.84 -0.02 11.12
N LEU A 296 -10.61 -0.46 11.41
CA LEU A 296 -10.29 -1.90 11.39
C LEU A 296 -11.08 -2.67 12.47
N ALA A 297 -11.25 -2.10 13.65
CA ALA A 297 -12.10 -2.68 14.70
C ALA A 297 -13.59 -2.70 14.30
N GLN A 298 -14.06 -1.65 13.60
CA GLN A 298 -15.42 -1.64 13.03
C GLN A 298 -15.59 -2.72 11.95
N LEU A 299 -14.59 -2.89 11.07
CA LEU A 299 -14.60 -3.97 10.07
C LEU A 299 -14.66 -5.35 10.75
N ALA A 300 -13.89 -5.57 11.83
CA ALA A 300 -13.94 -6.81 12.60
C ALA A 300 -15.33 -7.02 13.25
N ALA A 301 -15.95 -5.95 13.75
CA ALA A 301 -17.29 -6.01 14.31
C ALA A 301 -18.34 -6.38 13.24
N TYR A 302 -18.29 -5.79 12.04
CA TYR A 302 -19.15 -6.19 10.91
C TYR A 302 -18.88 -7.63 10.47
N THR A 303 -17.62 -8.04 10.41
CA THR A 303 -17.22 -9.41 10.05
C THR A 303 -17.84 -10.44 11.02
N LYS A 304 -17.85 -10.12 12.33
CA LYS A 304 -18.53 -10.94 13.33
C LYS A 304 -20.06 -10.85 13.21
N LYS A 305 -20.61 -9.66 13.04
CA LYS A 305 -22.07 -9.42 12.94
C LYS A 305 -22.70 -10.24 11.83
N TYR A 306 -22.04 -10.35 10.68
CA TYR A 306 -22.55 -11.11 9.53
C TYR A 306 -22.15 -12.60 9.55
N GLY A 307 -21.65 -13.11 10.69
CA GLY A 307 -21.36 -14.52 10.89
C GLY A 307 -20.14 -15.05 10.11
N VAL A 308 -19.29 -14.16 9.59
CA VAL A 308 -18.07 -14.56 8.87
C VAL A 308 -17.01 -15.06 9.83
N ILE A 309 -16.93 -14.47 11.03
CA ILE A 309 -16.12 -14.96 12.16
C ILE A 309 -17.01 -15.11 13.39
N THR A 310 -16.68 -16.05 14.28
CA THR A 310 -17.42 -16.32 15.53
C THR A 310 -16.92 -15.47 16.71
N SER A 311 -15.66 -15.07 16.69
CA SER A 311 -15.02 -14.25 17.72
C SER A 311 -14.24 -13.09 17.09
N LEU A 312 -14.03 -12.01 17.85
CA LEU A 312 -13.20 -10.89 17.37
C LEU A 312 -11.72 -11.30 17.40
N PRO A 313 -10.95 -10.98 16.35
CA PRO A 313 -9.51 -11.23 16.33
C PRO A 313 -8.79 -10.29 17.31
N ASN A 314 -7.67 -10.76 17.87
CA ASN A 314 -6.76 -9.88 18.58
C ASN A 314 -6.05 -8.94 17.60
N LEU A 315 -6.57 -7.72 17.47
CA LEU A 315 -6.02 -6.73 16.54
C LEU A 315 -4.60 -6.27 16.89
N ALA A 316 -4.17 -6.36 18.16
CA ALA A 316 -2.81 -6.02 18.54
C ALA A 316 -1.79 -7.04 17.99
N VAL A 317 -2.22 -8.28 17.81
CA VAL A 317 -1.38 -9.34 17.20
C VAL A 317 -1.50 -9.31 15.67
N LEU A 318 -2.72 -9.09 15.15
CA LEU A 318 -2.94 -9.02 13.70
C LEU A 318 -2.23 -7.80 13.10
N VAL A 319 -2.18 -6.67 13.82
CA VAL A 319 -1.50 -5.43 13.43
C VAL A 319 -0.48 -5.09 14.51
N PRO A 320 0.76 -5.62 14.44
CA PRO A 320 1.81 -5.32 15.41
C PRO A 320 2.12 -3.82 15.48
N SER A 321 2.57 -3.34 16.64
CA SER A 321 2.93 -1.92 16.85
C SER A 321 4.01 -1.42 15.89
N ALA A 322 4.90 -2.31 15.44
CA ALA A 322 5.94 -1.98 14.47
C ALA A 322 5.41 -1.52 13.10
N ILE A 323 4.16 -1.86 12.78
CA ILE A 323 3.49 -1.44 11.52
C ILE A 323 2.32 -0.49 11.77
N ASP A 324 2.08 -0.13 13.02
CA ASP A 324 1.07 0.88 13.37
C ASP A 324 1.55 2.23 12.86
N GLY A 325 1.16 2.55 11.64
CA GLY A 325 1.58 3.74 10.91
C GLY A 325 1.00 5.05 11.44
N GLY A 326 0.25 4.99 12.55
CA GLY A 326 -0.34 6.20 13.14
C GLY A 326 -1.74 6.54 12.60
N LYS A 327 -2.10 7.82 12.65
CA LYS A 327 -3.43 8.32 12.31
C LYS A 327 -3.45 8.99 10.94
N ILE A 328 -4.58 8.89 10.23
CA ILE A 328 -4.76 9.58 8.95
C ILE A 328 -5.21 11.01 9.20
N LEU A 329 -4.54 11.95 8.54
CA LEU A 329 -4.95 13.33 8.42
C LEU A 329 -5.34 13.62 6.96
N GLN A 330 -6.38 14.40 6.78
CA GLN A 330 -6.89 14.79 5.46
C GLN A 330 -6.55 16.24 5.22
N GLY A 331 -5.60 16.51 4.34
CA GLY A 331 -5.30 17.84 3.82
C GLY A 331 -6.14 18.10 2.57
N THR A 332 -6.72 19.29 2.46
CA THR A 332 -7.37 19.72 1.22
C THR A 332 -6.98 21.14 0.91
N VAL A 333 -6.62 21.41 -0.33
CA VAL A 333 -6.43 22.77 -0.85
C VAL A 333 -7.32 22.97 -2.08
N GLY A 334 -8.09 24.04 -2.06
CA GLY A 334 -8.90 24.52 -3.16
C GLY A 334 -8.56 25.98 -3.46
N ASN A 335 -9.19 26.57 -4.48
CA ASN A 335 -8.89 27.93 -4.92
C ASN A 335 -9.08 28.98 -3.80
N GLN A 336 -9.98 28.74 -2.87
CA GLN A 336 -10.35 29.71 -1.82
C GLN A 336 -10.08 29.21 -0.39
N PHE A 337 -9.76 27.94 -0.19
CA PHE A 337 -9.65 27.33 1.13
C PHE A 337 -8.49 26.35 1.25
N ILE A 338 -8.04 26.17 2.49
CA ILE A 338 -7.15 25.11 2.90
C ILE A 338 -7.64 24.53 4.22
N THR A 339 -7.68 23.21 4.32
CA THR A 339 -8.11 22.49 5.52
C THR A 339 -7.14 21.37 5.86
N LEU A 340 -7.05 21.05 7.16
CA LEU A 340 -6.46 19.82 7.67
C LEU A 340 -7.44 19.24 8.68
N ARG A 341 -7.86 18.00 8.48
CA ARG A 341 -8.89 17.34 9.27
C ARG A 341 -8.40 15.98 9.77
N GLN A 342 -8.94 15.53 10.88
CA GLN A 342 -8.84 14.16 11.38
C GLN A 342 -10.27 13.70 11.71
N ASP A 343 -10.66 12.54 11.14
CA ASP A 343 -12.01 11.98 11.34
C ASP A 343 -13.13 13.03 11.08
N GLY A 344 -12.98 13.79 9.99
CA GLY A 344 -13.90 14.86 9.58
C GLY A 344 -13.80 16.16 10.38
N LYS A 345 -13.10 16.21 11.52
CA LYS A 345 -12.97 17.39 12.40
C LYS A 345 -11.70 18.19 12.09
N PRO A 346 -11.71 19.54 12.20
CA PRO A 346 -10.50 20.34 12.04
C PRO A 346 -9.42 19.96 13.05
N VAL A 347 -8.18 19.87 12.58
CA VAL A 347 -7.02 19.57 13.42
C VAL A 347 -6.58 20.85 14.14
N THR A 348 -6.64 20.84 15.46
CA THR A 348 -6.12 21.91 16.34
C THR A 348 -5.02 21.41 17.27
N ARG A 349 -5.07 20.13 17.66
CA ARG A 349 -4.10 19.49 18.55
C ARG A 349 -3.97 17.99 18.20
N LEU A 350 -2.73 17.49 18.20
CA LEU A 350 -2.40 16.08 17.99
C LEU A 350 -1.45 15.60 19.08
N ARG A 351 -1.35 14.29 19.26
CA ARG A 351 -0.24 13.67 20.02
C ARG A 351 0.95 13.47 19.09
N SER A 352 2.17 13.48 19.64
CA SER A 352 3.36 13.09 18.87
C SER A 352 3.25 11.64 18.36
N GLY A 353 3.82 11.37 17.17
CA GLY A 353 3.80 10.04 16.56
C GLY A 353 3.67 10.07 15.05
N LYS A 354 3.47 8.88 14.47
CA LYS A 354 3.35 8.71 13.02
C LYS A 354 1.95 9.09 12.53
N TYR A 355 1.92 9.82 11.41
CA TYR A 355 0.71 10.22 10.70
C TYR A 355 0.88 10.03 9.21
N SER A 356 -0.18 9.59 8.55
CA SER A 356 -0.31 9.69 7.10
C SER A 356 -1.17 10.91 6.77
N ILE A 357 -0.60 11.84 6.03
CA ILE A 357 -1.32 13.03 5.60
C ILE A 357 -1.65 12.86 4.13
N ILE A 358 -2.92 12.57 3.84
CA ILE A 358 -3.43 12.46 2.48
C ILE A 358 -3.90 13.84 2.06
N VAL A 359 -3.18 14.46 1.14
CA VAL A 359 -3.51 15.79 0.62
C VAL A 359 -4.24 15.63 -0.71
N THR A 360 -5.46 16.17 -0.77
CA THR A 360 -6.19 16.36 -2.03
C THR A 360 -6.00 17.80 -2.49
N ASP A 361 -5.29 17.98 -3.59
CA ASP A 361 -5.15 19.27 -4.25
C ASP A 361 -6.22 19.37 -5.34
N ALA A 362 -7.22 20.19 -5.10
CA ALA A 362 -8.33 20.46 -6.02
C ALA A 362 -8.16 21.79 -6.78
N SER A 363 -7.00 22.43 -6.66
CA SER A 363 -6.72 23.71 -7.31
C SER A 363 -5.57 23.60 -8.29
N PRO A 364 -5.75 24.05 -9.55
CA PRO A 364 -4.67 24.02 -10.53
C PRO A 364 -3.57 25.05 -10.28
N THR A 365 -3.75 25.96 -9.31
CA THR A 365 -2.85 27.11 -9.05
C THR A 365 -2.43 27.26 -7.60
N GLN A 366 -2.84 26.34 -6.71
CA GLN A 366 -2.50 26.35 -5.30
C GLN A 366 -1.71 25.10 -4.97
N GLY A 367 -1.08 25.05 -3.82
CA GLY A 367 -0.45 23.85 -3.28
C GLY A 367 -0.69 23.78 -1.77
N PHE A 368 -0.56 22.60 -1.19
CA PHE A 368 -0.65 22.41 0.25
C PHE A 368 0.76 22.37 0.84
N ARG A 369 1.08 23.33 1.69
CA ARG A 369 2.35 23.40 2.41
C ARG A 369 2.15 23.05 3.88
N LEU A 370 3.00 22.18 4.42
CA LEU A 370 3.07 21.82 5.84
C LEU A 370 4.49 22.02 6.34
N VAL A 371 4.65 22.80 7.42
CA VAL A 371 5.95 23.10 8.03
C VAL A 371 5.85 22.97 9.54
N GLY A 372 6.86 22.38 10.16
CA GLY A 372 6.97 22.24 11.61
C GLY A 372 8.24 21.52 12.00
N PRO A 373 8.41 21.10 13.27
CA PRO A 373 9.61 20.41 13.73
C PRO A 373 9.97 19.18 12.89
N GLY A 374 11.06 19.27 12.11
CA GLY A 374 11.52 18.20 11.23
C GLY A 374 10.65 17.94 9.99
N VAL A 375 9.69 18.82 9.68
CA VAL A 375 8.78 18.67 8.54
C VAL A 375 8.79 19.92 7.67
N ALA A 376 9.05 19.74 6.37
CA ALA A 376 8.86 20.75 5.33
C ALA A 376 8.35 20.03 4.07
N LYS A 377 7.03 20.02 3.88
CA LYS A 377 6.36 19.34 2.77
C LYS A 377 5.53 20.32 1.96
N LEU A 378 5.47 20.10 0.66
CA LEU A 378 4.72 20.92 -0.30
C LEU A 378 4.20 20.02 -1.41
N THR A 379 2.89 20.15 -1.76
CA THR A 379 2.39 19.60 -3.03
C THR A 379 2.75 20.55 -4.20
N PRO A 380 2.80 20.06 -5.45
CA PRO A 380 2.97 20.93 -6.60
C PRO A 380 1.97 22.09 -6.61
N VAL A 381 2.41 23.29 -6.99
CA VAL A 381 1.53 24.47 -7.10
C VAL A 381 0.76 24.48 -8.43
N LYS A 382 1.22 23.70 -9.41
CA LYS A 382 0.56 23.54 -10.71
C LYS A 382 -0.04 22.14 -10.83
N GLY A 383 -1.31 22.08 -11.21
CA GLY A 383 -2.05 20.82 -11.38
C GLY A 383 -2.88 20.45 -10.17
N THR A 384 -3.72 19.45 -10.33
CA THR A 384 -4.58 18.87 -9.29
C THR A 384 -4.14 17.44 -9.02
N GLY A 385 -4.46 16.89 -7.86
CA GLY A 385 -4.11 15.50 -7.57
C GLY A 385 -4.17 15.14 -6.10
N LYS A 386 -3.69 13.94 -5.79
CA LYS A 386 -3.54 13.45 -4.42
C LYS A 386 -2.08 13.14 -4.13
N THR A 387 -1.62 13.54 -2.97
CA THR A 387 -0.28 13.24 -2.45
C THR A 387 -0.40 12.72 -1.04
N THR A 388 0.36 11.68 -0.71
CA THR A 388 0.41 11.13 0.65
C THR A 388 1.79 11.33 1.26
N TRP A 389 1.83 11.84 2.47
CA TRP A 389 3.06 11.96 3.26
C TRP A 389 2.94 11.13 4.53
N THR A 390 3.84 10.19 4.75
CA THR A 390 4.00 9.51 6.03
C THR A 390 5.03 10.27 6.85
N LEU A 391 4.62 10.86 7.98
CA LEU A 391 5.43 11.76 8.80
C LEU A 391 5.41 11.31 10.26
N ASP A 392 6.56 11.42 10.92
CA ASP A 392 6.65 11.33 12.38
C ASP A 392 6.59 12.75 12.96
N LEU A 393 5.39 13.13 13.41
CA LEU A 393 5.14 14.48 13.96
C LEU A 393 5.66 14.54 15.39
N LYS A 394 6.67 15.37 15.59
CA LYS A 394 7.29 15.64 16.90
C LYS A 394 6.57 16.77 17.61
N LYS A 395 6.73 16.84 18.93
CA LYS A 395 6.18 17.91 19.76
C LYS A 395 6.57 19.29 19.21
N GLY A 396 5.57 20.17 19.08
CA GLY A 396 5.75 21.54 18.59
C GLY A 396 4.55 22.08 17.83
N THR A 397 4.71 23.27 17.24
CA THR A 397 3.70 23.93 16.42
C THR A 397 3.95 23.65 14.95
N TYR A 398 2.89 23.28 14.24
CA TYR A 398 2.89 23.06 12.80
C TYR A 398 2.01 24.11 12.13
N LEU A 399 2.47 24.57 10.96
CA LEU A 399 1.75 25.52 10.12
C LEU A 399 1.40 24.84 8.79
N TYR A 400 0.17 25.04 8.33
CA TYR A 400 -0.21 24.66 6.97
C TYR A 400 -0.83 25.86 6.25
N SER A 401 -0.50 25.98 4.96
CA SER A 401 -0.85 27.12 4.13
C SER A 401 -0.83 26.77 2.66
N SER A 402 -1.45 27.60 1.81
CA SER A 402 -1.20 27.57 0.38
C SER A 402 -0.10 28.58 0.03
N PRO A 403 0.95 28.19 -0.72
CA PRO A 403 2.03 29.10 -1.15
C PRO A 403 1.52 30.29 -1.98
N ALA A 404 0.49 30.08 -2.81
CA ALA A 404 -0.06 31.13 -3.68
C ALA A 404 -1.01 32.10 -2.95
N LYS A 405 -1.40 31.80 -1.69
CA LYS A 405 -2.16 32.71 -0.82
C LYS A 405 -1.53 32.77 0.60
N PRO A 406 -0.49 33.61 0.81
CA PRO A 406 0.23 33.64 2.08
C PRO A 406 -0.61 34.04 3.31
N GLY A 407 -1.74 34.72 3.14
CA GLY A 407 -2.60 35.20 4.24
C GLY A 407 -3.46 34.12 4.92
N GLY A 408 -3.53 32.91 4.39
CA GLY A 408 -4.38 31.81 4.90
C GLY A 408 -3.63 30.79 5.76
N LYS A 409 -2.58 31.19 6.50
CA LYS A 409 -1.83 30.28 7.38
C LYS A 409 -2.71 29.81 8.55
N LYS A 410 -2.78 28.50 8.74
CA LYS A 410 -3.42 27.85 9.89
C LYS A 410 -2.40 27.05 10.67
N SER A 411 -2.65 26.80 11.94
CA SER A 411 -1.73 26.07 12.80
C SER A 411 -2.44 25.02 13.64
N PHE A 412 -1.65 24.02 14.07
CA PHE A 412 -2.02 23.07 15.10
C PHE A 412 -0.82 22.76 16.00
N LYS A 413 -1.09 22.26 17.20
CA LYS A 413 -0.04 21.86 18.15
C LYS A 413 0.08 20.33 18.18
N VAL A 414 1.31 19.84 18.22
CA VAL A 414 1.65 18.45 18.57
C VAL A 414 2.21 18.46 19.99
N VAL A 415 1.67 17.59 20.84
CA VAL A 415 1.98 17.49 22.28
C VAL A 415 2.52 16.12 22.65
#